data_56c744e25752f7511577924ba90db930
#
_entry.id   56c744e25752f7511577924ba90db930
#
_cell.length_a   1.000
_cell.length_b   1.000
_cell.length_c   1.000
_cell.angle_alpha   90.00
_cell.angle_beta   90.00
_cell.angle_gamma   90.00
#
_symmetry.space_group_name_H-M   'P 1'
#
loop_
_entity.id
_entity.type
_entity.pdbx_description
1 polymer ?
#
loop_
_entity_poly.entity_id
_entity_poly.type
_entity_poly.pdbx_seq_one_letter_code
_entity_poly.pdbx_strand_id
1 'polypeptide(L)'
;MISFELSEQQKQIKEMTYWFAVNEIRPIAMKAEKMERVPDDWLDNVNRMGIHLNTSSFSGNGTHKTSAKESKKEREANRMGVLATEEMAWGDPAVTLSLPGAGLGGPPVESSGTPEQKKRFLSIFTKDKPRWGAYALTEPEAGSDASGIRTSAKKVAGGYVLNGQKIFITNGGRASWVVVFATVDASRGRAGQRAFVVEKGTAGFSCTRLAKKMGLRANETAELLLEDCFVPQENLLGGEQVYETRDSKQTGFQVAMKTFDSTRPIVAAMAIGIARAAYEYTLDIVQRDYPKQGRYFQLASEILAEVEQDIAAARLLTWEAAWKADLGLANAKEAAMCKAYSGNMSLDVCSKCLELLGPDGLDGHLVEKLYRDVKVFDIFEGTNQVQHLVIARRQYAPYGIKV
;
A
#
# COMPACT_ATOMS: atom_id res chain seq x y z
N MET A 1 22.66 -2.99 15.76
CA MET A 1 23.16 -3.45 14.45
C MET A 1 22.01 -4.11 13.74
N ILE A 2 21.79 -3.88 12.44
CA ILE A 2 20.74 -4.56 11.68
C ILE A 2 21.08 -6.04 11.57
N SER A 3 20.09 -6.92 11.80
CA SER A 3 20.19 -8.35 11.51
C SER A 3 19.33 -8.68 10.30
N PHE A 4 19.83 -9.51 9.43
CA PHE A 4 19.13 -10.09 8.29
C PHE A 4 18.66 -11.52 8.56
N GLU A 5 19.03 -12.09 9.72
CA GLU A 5 18.49 -13.36 10.17
C GLU A 5 17.08 -13.17 10.72
N LEU A 6 16.17 -14.04 10.30
CA LEU A 6 14.78 -13.99 10.73
C LEU A 6 14.63 -14.58 12.13
N SER A 7 13.90 -13.91 13.00
CA SER A 7 13.45 -14.46 14.28
C SER A 7 12.46 -15.62 14.04
N GLU A 8 12.24 -16.45 15.05
CA GLU A 8 11.28 -17.56 14.94
C GLU A 8 9.85 -17.06 14.63
N GLN A 9 9.46 -15.92 15.16
CA GLN A 9 8.16 -15.30 14.84
C GLN A 9 8.09 -14.86 13.37
N GLN A 10 9.18 -14.29 12.85
CA GLN A 10 9.26 -13.87 11.44
C GLN A 10 9.23 -15.08 10.49
N LYS A 11 9.90 -16.18 10.84
CA LYS A 11 9.83 -17.43 10.06
C LYS A 11 8.40 -17.97 10.04
N GLN A 12 7.74 -18.06 11.19
CA GLN A 12 6.36 -18.52 11.29
C GLN A 12 5.37 -17.67 10.48
N ILE A 13 5.46 -16.33 10.55
CA ILE A 13 4.57 -15.45 9.76
C ILE A 13 4.83 -15.64 8.26
N LYS A 14 6.09 -15.75 7.85
CA LYS A 14 6.47 -15.99 6.46
C LYS A 14 5.90 -17.33 5.96
N GLU A 15 6.10 -18.41 6.68
CA GLU A 15 5.59 -19.74 6.32
C GLU A 15 4.06 -19.78 6.23
N MET A 16 3.37 -19.18 7.22
CA MET A 16 1.92 -19.13 7.24
C MET A 16 1.35 -18.29 6.09
N THR A 17 1.95 -17.14 5.79
CA THR A 17 1.51 -16.28 4.70
C THR A 17 1.87 -16.88 3.32
N TYR A 18 2.99 -17.55 3.19
CA TYR A 18 3.33 -18.31 1.99
C TYR A 18 2.33 -19.45 1.74
N TRP A 19 2.00 -20.23 2.78
CA TRP A 19 0.98 -21.26 2.68
C TRP A 19 -0.36 -20.68 2.20
N PHE A 20 -0.78 -19.56 2.76
CA PHE A 20 -2.00 -18.87 2.35
C PHE A 20 -1.90 -18.37 0.89
N ALA A 21 -0.78 -17.84 0.49
CA ALA A 21 -0.55 -17.38 -0.88
C ALA A 21 -0.65 -18.53 -1.89
N VAL A 22 -0.05 -19.69 -1.58
CA VAL A 22 -0.05 -20.88 -2.45
C VAL A 22 -1.43 -21.51 -2.55
N ASN A 23 -2.13 -21.66 -1.42
CA ASN A 23 -3.34 -22.48 -1.35
C ASN A 23 -4.63 -21.65 -1.56
N GLU A 24 -4.63 -20.36 -1.25
CA GLU A 24 -5.83 -19.52 -1.31
C GLU A 24 -5.73 -18.42 -2.37
N ILE A 25 -4.63 -17.65 -2.43
CA ILE A 25 -4.53 -16.50 -3.33
C ILE A 25 -4.21 -16.94 -4.77
N ARG A 26 -3.16 -17.71 -4.97
CA ARG A 26 -2.69 -18.11 -6.31
C ARG A 26 -3.74 -18.87 -7.12
N PRO A 27 -4.53 -19.79 -6.55
CA PRO A 27 -5.53 -20.54 -7.30
C PRO A 27 -6.64 -19.68 -7.89
N ILE A 28 -6.97 -18.56 -7.27
CA ILE A 28 -8.03 -17.68 -7.77
C ILE A 28 -7.51 -16.52 -8.65
N ALA A 29 -6.20 -16.29 -8.69
CA ALA A 29 -5.58 -15.12 -9.34
C ALA A 29 -6.07 -14.89 -10.78
N MET A 30 -5.94 -15.90 -11.65
CA MET A 30 -6.33 -15.81 -13.06
C MET A 30 -7.85 -15.73 -13.25
N LYS A 31 -8.64 -16.36 -12.37
CA LYS A 31 -10.10 -16.24 -12.39
C LYS A 31 -10.53 -14.82 -12.00
N ALA A 32 -9.94 -14.27 -10.93
CA ALA A 32 -10.23 -12.91 -10.46
C ALA A 32 -9.81 -11.85 -11.51
N GLU A 33 -8.67 -12.05 -12.18
CA GLU A 33 -8.21 -11.21 -13.30
C GLU A 33 -9.24 -11.14 -14.42
N LYS A 34 -9.75 -12.30 -14.88
CA LYS A 34 -10.77 -12.39 -15.94
C LYS A 34 -12.11 -11.81 -15.53
N MET A 35 -12.48 -11.91 -14.26
CA MET A 35 -13.72 -11.34 -13.71
C MET A 35 -13.60 -9.84 -13.42
N GLU A 36 -12.40 -9.28 -13.47
CA GLU A 36 -12.07 -7.91 -13.02
C GLU A 36 -12.53 -7.64 -11.57
N ARG A 37 -12.64 -8.69 -10.76
CA ARG A 37 -13.00 -8.63 -9.33
C ARG A 37 -12.64 -9.93 -8.61
N VAL A 38 -12.38 -9.83 -7.32
CA VAL A 38 -12.27 -11.00 -6.46
C VAL A 38 -13.68 -11.53 -6.14
N PRO A 39 -13.92 -12.86 -6.20
CA PRO A 39 -15.23 -13.45 -5.87
C PRO A 39 -15.67 -13.12 -4.43
N ASP A 40 -16.94 -12.78 -4.26
CA ASP A 40 -17.48 -12.35 -2.95
C ASP A 40 -17.49 -13.51 -1.93
N ASP A 41 -17.79 -14.74 -2.37
CA ASP A 41 -17.78 -15.95 -1.56
C ASP A 41 -16.37 -16.24 -1.01
N TRP A 42 -15.34 -16.00 -1.80
CA TRP A 42 -13.96 -16.11 -1.37
C TRP A 42 -13.59 -15.04 -0.33
N LEU A 43 -13.99 -13.78 -0.56
CA LEU A 43 -13.79 -12.68 0.39
C LEU A 43 -14.51 -12.94 1.72
N ASP A 44 -15.70 -13.51 1.69
CA ASP A 44 -16.44 -13.92 2.88
C ASP A 44 -15.71 -15.02 3.66
N ASN A 45 -15.15 -16.01 2.97
CA ASN A 45 -14.37 -17.08 3.59
C ASN A 45 -13.11 -16.54 4.26
N VAL A 46 -12.34 -15.72 3.55
CA VAL A 46 -11.11 -15.11 4.07
C VAL A 46 -11.41 -14.21 5.28
N ASN A 47 -12.51 -13.45 5.23
CA ASN A 47 -12.93 -12.63 6.37
C ASN A 47 -13.27 -13.49 7.60
N ARG A 48 -13.94 -14.63 7.42
CA ARG A 48 -14.24 -15.59 8.51
C ARG A 48 -12.96 -16.21 9.10
N MET A 49 -11.93 -16.42 8.30
CA MET A 49 -10.61 -16.84 8.77
C MET A 49 -9.91 -15.75 9.60
N GLY A 50 -10.38 -14.51 9.53
CA GLY A 50 -9.80 -13.36 10.23
C GLY A 50 -8.58 -12.79 9.53
N ILE A 51 -8.45 -13.02 8.23
CA ILE A 51 -7.36 -12.48 7.40
C ILE A 51 -7.83 -11.15 6.85
N HIS A 52 -7.20 -10.08 7.32
CA HIS A 52 -7.54 -8.70 6.95
C HIS A 52 -6.30 -7.94 6.50
N LEU A 53 -6.46 -7.10 5.47
CA LEU A 53 -5.43 -6.16 5.07
C LEU A 53 -5.43 -4.96 6.02
N ASN A 54 -4.69 -5.07 7.10
CA ASN A 54 -4.51 -4.01 8.07
C ASN A 54 -3.07 -3.47 7.95
N THR A 55 -2.87 -2.47 7.11
CA THR A 55 -1.58 -1.77 7.00
C THR A 55 -1.18 -1.10 8.31
N SER A 56 -2.12 -0.87 9.21
CA SER A 56 -1.95 -0.31 10.54
C SER A 56 -1.38 -1.29 11.55
N SER A 57 -1.69 -2.57 11.44
CA SER A 57 -1.09 -3.60 12.30
C SER A 57 0.42 -3.73 12.07
N PHE A 58 0.89 -3.29 10.90
CA PHE A 58 2.30 -3.24 10.53
C PHE A 58 3.01 -1.99 11.05
N SER A 59 2.28 -0.94 11.44
CA SER A 59 2.89 0.31 11.94
C SER A 59 3.26 0.30 13.44
N GLY A 60 3.16 -0.83 14.12
CA GLY A 60 3.61 -1.01 15.52
C GLY A 60 2.82 -0.23 16.58
N ASN A 61 1.75 0.46 16.19
CA ASN A 61 0.85 1.19 17.09
C ASN A 61 -0.44 0.42 17.41
N GLY A 62 -0.49 -0.89 17.12
CA GLY A 62 -1.61 -1.73 17.53
C GLY A 62 -1.81 -1.64 19.05
N THR A 63 -3.06 -1.40 19.47
CA THR A 63 -3.50 -1.25 20.87
C THR A 63 -3.45 -2.57 21.67
N HIS A 64 -2.37 -3.34 21.57
CA HIS A 64 -2.01 -4.23 22.64
C HIS A 64 -1.34 -3.37 23.73
N LYS A 65 -2.10 -3.01 24.76
CA LYS A 65 -1.55 -2.60 26.05
C LYS A 65 -0.69 -3.74 26.59
N THR A 66 0.54 -3.84 26.12
CA THR A 66 1.56 -4.54 26.88
C THR A 66 1.85 -3.67 28.10
N SER A 67 1.70 -4.28 29.25
CA SER A 67 1.99 -3.64 30.54
C SER A 67 3.39 -3.02 30.50
N ALA A 68 3.55 -1.86 31.12
CA ALA A 68 4.78 -1.05 31.17
C ALA A 68 6.01 -1.75 31.83
N LYS A 69 6.02 -3.08 31.91
CA LYS A 69 7.06 -3.93 32.49
C LYS A 69 7.65 -4.98 31.54
N GLU A 70 7.20 -5.06 30.28
CA GLU A 70 7.90 -5.90 29.31
C GLU A 70 9.14 -5.13 28.83
N SER A 71 10.30 -5.64 29.25
CA SER A 71 11.63 -5.28 28.75
C SER A 71 11.59 -5.02 27.24
N LYS A 72 12.34 -4.04 26.74
CA LYS A 72 12.63 -3.68 25.33
C LYS A 72 12.74 -4.90 24.39
N LYS A 73 11.65 -5.65 24.21
CA LYS A 73 11.54 -6.61 23.15
C LYS A 73 11.53 -5.78 21.87
N GLU A 74 12.50 -6.00 21.02
CA GLU A 74 12.64 -5.26 19.78
C GLU A 74 11.32 -5.36 19.00
N ARG A 75 10.75 -4.22 18.61
CA ARG A 75 9.52 -4.23 17.81
C ARG A 75 9.86 -4.79 16.44
N GLU A 76 9.05 -5.71 15.94
CA GLU A 76 9.30 -6.41 14.65
C GLU A 76 8.12 -6.27 13.68
N ALA A 77 7.12 -5.46 14.04
CA ALA A 77 5.85 -5.41 13.31
C ALA A 77 6.01 -4.96 11.85
N ASN A 78 6.88 -3.98 11.57
CA ASN A 78 7.12 -3.52 10.20
C ASN A 78 7.86 -4.57 9.38
N ARG A 79 8.89 -5.22 9.95
CA ARG A 79 9.61 -6.32 9.30
C ARG A 79 8.68 -7.52 9.03
N MET A 80 7.83 -7.90 9.98
CA MET A 80 6.81 -8.94 9.76
C MET A 80 5.82 -8.54 8.67
N GLY A 81 5.43 -7.26 8.61
CA GLY A 81 4.55 -6.73 7.58
C GLY A 81 5.14 -6.85 6.18
N VAL A 82 6.41 -6.50 5.98
CA VAL A 82 7.05 -6.64 4.65
C VAL A 82 7.21 -8.10 4.25
N LEU A 83 7.54 -9.00 5.18
CA LEU A 83 7.59 -10.44 4.91
C LEU A 83 6.23 -10.99 4.47
N ALA A 84 5.19 -10.72 5.25
CA ALA A 84 3.84 -11.19 4.95
C ALA A 84 3.33 -10.64 3.61
N THR A 85 3.60 -9.37 3.32
CA THR A 85 3.13 -8.73 2.08
C THR A 85 3.86 -9.27 0.86
N GLU A 86 5.17 -9.55 0.95
CA GLU A 86 5.92 -10.18 -0.14
C GLU A 86 5.32 -11.53 -0.50
N GLU A 87 5.04 -12.38 0.51
CA GLU A 87 4.45 -13.71 0.28
C GLU A 87 3.04 -13.62 -0.32
N MET A 88 2.17 -12.76 0.23
CA MET A 88 0.82 -12.59 -0.31
C MET A 88 0.82 -12.06 -1.74
N ALA A 89 1.68 -11.08 -2.06
CA ALA A 89 1.79 -10.51 -3.40
C ALA A 89 2.44 -11.49 -4.40
N TRP A 90 3.29 -12.40 -3.93
CA TRP A 90 3.74 -13.54 -4.73
C TRP A 90 2.53 -14.42 -5.15
N GLY A 91 1.56 -14.59 -4.28
CA GLY A 91 0.28 -15.20 -4.64
C GLY A 91 -0.44 -14.44 -5.75
N ASP A 92 -0.85 -13.22 -5.48
CA ASP A 92 -1.40 -12.26 -6.44
C ASP A 92 -1.55 -10.87 -5.80
N PRO A 93 -1.02 -9.79 -6.40
CA PRO A 93 -1.08 -8.45 -5.83
C PRO A 93 -2.50 -7.86 -5.84
N ALA A 94 -3.30 -8.11 -6.87
CA ALA A 94 -4.65 -7.56 -6.99
C ALA A 94 -5.61 -8.20 -5.98
N VAL A 95 -5.49 -9.52 -5.78
CA VAL A 95 -6.26 -10.26 -4.76
C VAL A 95 -5.84 -9.77 -3.36
N THR A 96 -4.53 -9.63 -3.12
CA THR A 96 -3.98 -9.12 -1.84
C THR A 96 -4.54 -7.73 -1.51
N LEU A 97 -4.54 -6.79 -2.46
CA LEU A 97 -5.09 -5.44 -2.27
C LEU A 97 -6.62 -5.42 -2.10
N SER A 98 -7.30 -6.50 -2.47
CA SER A 98 -8.75 -6.64 -2.35
C SER A 98 -9.19 -7.25 -1.01
N LEU A 99 -8.26 -7.73 -0.19
CA LEU A 99 -8.57 -8.28 1.13
C LEU A 99 -9.35 -7.28 2.00
N PRO A 100 -10.34 -7.75 2.79
CA PRO A 100 -11.04 -6.88 3.75
C PRO A 100 -10.08 -6.24 4.75
N GLY A 101 -10.46 -5.11 5.32
CA GLY A 101 -9.69 -4.42 6.35
C GLY A 101 -9.64 -2.91 6.18
N ALA A 102 -8.92 -2.24 7.08
CA ALA A 102 -8.80 -0.80 7.07
C ALA A 102 -7.96 -0.26 5.89
N GLY A 103 -7.15 -1.12 5.26
CA GLY A 103 -6.30 -0.76 4.12
C GLY A 103 -5.47 0.49 4.39
N LEU A 104 -5.29 1.32 3.36
CA LEU A 104 -4.59 2.61 3.49
C LEU A 104 -5.36 3.66 4.32
N GLY A 105 -6.66 3.46 4.57
CA GLY A 105 -7.44 4.32 5.47
C GLY A 105 -7.07 4.15 6.94
N GLY A 106 -6.52 2.99 7.34
CA GLY A 106 -6.17 2.69 8.72
C GLY A 106 -5.07 3.58 9.32
N PRO A 107 -3.90 3.70 8.70
CA PRO A 107 -2.78 4.48 9.22
C PRO A 107 -3.10 5.94 9.60
N PRO A 108 -3.84 6.73 8.81
CA PRO A 108 -4.27 8.06 9.23
C PRO A 108 -5.12 8.06 10.49
N VAL A 109 -6.08 7.12 10.59
CA VAL A 109 -6.95 7.01 11.77
C VAL A 109 -6.12 6.62 13.00
N GLU A 110 -5.20 5.68 12.88
CA GLU A 110 -4.34 5.27 13.99
C GLU A 110 -3.37 6.36 14.44
N SER A 111 -2.72 7.04 13.49
CA SER A 111 -1.69 8.02 13.83
C SER A 111 -2.24 9.33 14.34
N SER A 112 -3.46 9.71 13.92
CA SER A 112 -3.99 11.07 14.12
C SER A 112 -5.38 11.10 14.72
N GLY A 113 -6.13 10.00 14.73
CA GLY A 113 -7.46 9.92 15.33
C GLY A 113 -7.45 10.03 16.85
N THR A 114 -8.53 10.58 17.41
CA THR A 114 -8.77 10.54 18.86
C THR A 114 -9.05 9.08 19.32
N PRO A 115 -8.96 8.76 20.62
CA PRO A 115 -9.31 7.44 21.13
C PRO A 115 -10.71 6.97 20.67
N GLU A 116 -11.69 7.88 20.65
CA GLU A 116 -13.07 7.63 20.23
C GLU A 116 -13.14 7.32 18.73
N GLN A 117 -12.43 8.12 17.89
CA GLN A 117 -12.34 7.88 16.45
C GLN A 117 -11.68 6.55 16.13
N LYS A 118 -10.57 6.22 16.79
CA LYS A 118 -9.90 4.91 16.66
C LYS A 118 -10.85 3.78 17.00
N LYS A 119 -11.54 3.88 18.14
CA LYS A 119 -12.52 2.89 18.57
C LYS A 119 -13.65 2.77 17.55
N ARG A 120 -14.25 3.89 17.08
CA ARG A 120 -15.38 3.91 16.15
C ARG A 120 -15.01 3.32 14.79
N PHE A 121 -13.92 3.77 14.19
CA PHE A 121 -13.60 3.44 12.80
C PHE A 121 -12.78 2.17 12.61
N LEU A 122 -11.96 1.76 13.60
CA LEU A 122 -11.15 0.56 13.49
C LEU A 122 -11.79 -0.71 14.03
N SER A 123 -12.78 -0.59 14.96
CA SER A 123 -13.45 -1.76 15.52
C SER A 123 -14.48 -2.42 14.61
N ILE A 124 -14.77 -1.82 13.45
CA ILE A 124 -15.76 -2.37 12.50
C ILE A 124 -15.25 -3.56 11.70
N PHE A 125 -13.94 -3.79 11.67
CA PHE A 125 -13.32 -4.87 10.91
C PHE A 125 -13.34 -6.15 11.72
N THR A 126 -14.47 -6.85 11.64
CA THR A 126 -14.78 -8.08 12.39
C THR A 126 -15.00 -9.24 11.42
N LYS A 127 -15.13 -10.46 11.97
CA LYS A 127 -15.30 -11.69 11.17
C LYS A 127 -16.74 -11.92 10.67
N ASP A 128 -17.70 -11.09 11.07
CA ASP A 128 -19.12 -11.24 10.73
C ASP A 128 -19.37 -11.01 9.23
N LYS A 129 -18.77 -9.96 8.67
CA LYS A 129 -18.82 -9.66 7.24
C LYS A 129 -17.61 -8.85 6.78
N PRO A 130 -17.20 -9.00 5.50
CA PRO A 130 -16.13 -8.21 4.93
C PRO A 130 -16.46 -6.72 4.96
N ARG A 131 -15.47 -5.91 5.36
CA ARG A 131 -15.56 -4.45 5.36
C ARG A 131 -14.23 -3.86 4.92
N TRP A 132 -14.28 -2.68 4.32
CA TRP A 132 -13.10 -1.97 3.82
C TRP A 132 -13.07 -0.55 4.34
N GLY A 133 -11.88 -0.05 4.65
CA GLY A 133 -11.56 1.35 4.76
C GLY A 133 -10.80 1.81 3.50
N ALA A 134 -10.87 3.10 3.17
CA ALA A 134 -10.15 3.64 2.03
C ALA A 134 -9.49 4.99 2.34
N TYR A 135 -8.60 5.41 1.43
CA TYR A 135 -7.78 6.62 1.56
C TYR A 135 -7.91 7.45 0.27
N ALA A 136 -8.44 8.65 0.38
CA ALA A 136 -8.77 9.51 -0.75
C ALA A 136 -8.01 10.84 -0.70
N LEU A 137 -6.80 10.86 -1.27
CA LEU A 137 -5.96 12.04 -1.40
C LEU A 137 -5.98 12.59 -2.83
N THR A 138 -5.72 11.72 -3.82
CA THR A 138 -5.48 12.06 -5.21
C THR A 138 -6.70 12.65 -5.90
N GLU A 139 -6.49 13.71 -6.68
CA GLU A 139 -7.48 14.38 -7.50
C GLU A 139 -7.05 14.38 -8.97
N PRO A 140 -7.97 14.65 -9.94
CA PRO A 140 -7.62 14.69 -11.35
C PRO A 140 -6.42 15.58 -11.68
N GLU A 141 -6.27 16.72 -10.99
CA GLU A 141 -5.20 17.70 -11.21
C GLU A 141 -4.15 17.73 -10.09
N ALA A 142 -4.27 16.89 -9.05
CA ALA A 142 -3.36 16.83 -7.90
C ALA A 142 -2.99 15.39 -7.55
N GLY A 143 -2.04 14.82 -8.29
CA GLY A 143 -1.43 13.52 -8.03
C GLY A 143 -0.09 13.69 -7.29
N SER A 144 1.01 13.89 -8.05
CA SER A 144 2.35 14.10 -7.47
C SER A 144 2.45 15.37 -6.65
N ASP A 145 1.75 16.44 -7.03
CA ASP A 145 1.58 17.62 -6.18
C ASP A 145 0.35 17.50 -5.28
N ALA A 146 0.45 16.64 -4.27
CA ALA A 146 -0.60 16.50 -3.26
C ALA A 146 -0.81 17.78 -2.42
N SER A 147 0.04 18.80 -2.54
CA SER A 147 -0.20 20.09 -1.89
C SER A 147 -1.26 20.92 -2.58
N GLY A 148 -1.52 20.66 -3.87
CA GLY A 148 -2.45 21.38 -4.73
C GLY A 148 -3.87 20.81 -4.76
N ILE A 149 -4.30 20.00 -3.80
CA ILE A 149 -5.69 19.48 -3.76
C ILE A 149 -6.70 20.62 -3.69
N ARG A 150 -7.81 20.46 -4.42
CA ARG A 150 -8.88 21.45 -4.55
C ARG A 150 -10.19 21.03 -3.89
N THR A 151 -10.35 19.76 -3.50
CA THR A 151 -11.51 19.34 -2.69
C THR A 151 -11.61 20.27 -1.49
N SER A 152 -12.71 21.00 -1.39
CA SER A 152 -12.92 22.02 -0.36
C SER A 152 -13.66 21.44 0.85
N ALA A 153 -13.41 22.03 2.03
CA ALA A 153 -14.15 21.73 3.24
C ALA A 153 -14.55 23.07 3.91
N LYS A 154 -15.80 23.46 3.73
CA LYS A 154 -16.34 24.70 4.30
C LYS A 154 -16.93 24.39 5.69
N LYS A 155 -16.44 25.09 6.73
CA LYS A 155 -17.00 24.97 8.09
C LYS A 155 -18.41 25.54 8.15
N VAL A 156 -19.32 24.76 8.74
CA VAL A 156 -20.72 25.12 8.98
C VAL A 156 -21.12 24.74 10.41
N ALA A 157 -22.35 25.03 10.84
CA ALA A 157 -22.84 24.62 12.14
C ALA A 157 -22.80 23.08 12.27
N GLY A 158 -22.12 22.57 13.27
CA GLY A 158 -22.01 21.13 13.57
C GLY A 158 -21.04 20.31 12.72
N GLY A 159 -20.32 20.94 11.75
CA GLY A 159 -19.40 20.17 10.93
C GLY A 159 -18.83 20.93 9.72
N TYR A 160 -18.67 20.19 8.63
CA TYR A 160 -18.11 20.70 7.38
C TYR A 160 -18.92 20.23 6.18
N VAL A 161 -19.00 21.06 5.15
CA VAL A 161 -19.53 20.66 3.84
C VAL A 161 -18.34 20.48 2.90
N LEU A 162 -18.20 19.27 2.35
CA LEU A 162 -17.14 18.92 1.43
C LEU A 162 -17.66 18.93 -0.01
N ASN A 163 -16.84 19.50 -0.91
CA ASN A 163 -17.10 19.54 -2.35
C ASN A 163 -15.83 19.24 -3.13
N GLY A 164 -15.88 18.30 -4.07
CA GLY A 164 -14.74 17.91 -4.91
C GLY A 164 -14.79 16.51 -5.43
N GLN A 165 -13.70 16.09 -6.07
CA GLN A 165 -13.58 14.77 -6.70
C GLN A 165 -12.26 14.12 -6.29
N LYS A 166 -12.31 12.82 -6.03
CA LYS A 166 -11.14 11.98 -5.75
C LYS A 166 -11.05 10.85 -6.77
N ILE A 167 -9.83 10.53 -7.22
CA ILE A 167 -9.60 9.49 -8.21
C ILE A 167 -8.58 8.47 -7.73
N PHE A 168 -8.60 7.28 -8.35
CA PHE A 168 -7.70 6.16 -8.05
C PHE A 168 -7.77 5.68 -6.59
N ILE A 169 -8.98 5.64 -6.02
CA ILE A 169 -9.18 5.26 -4.63
C ILE A 169 -9.40 3.74 -4.52
N THR A 170 -8.38 3.04 -4.04
CA THR A 170 -8.41 1.59 -3.80
C THR A 170 -9.54 1.22 -2.86
N ASN A 171 -10.40 0.29 -3.28
CA ASN A 171 -11.60 -0.17 -2.57
C ASN A 171 -12.62 0.93 -2.24
N GLY A 172 -12.52 2.13 -2.86
CA GLY A 172 -13.32 3.29 -2.49
C GLY A 172 -14.83 3.12 -2.68
N GLY A 173 -15.27 2.37 -3.70
CA GLY A 173 -16.69 2.14 -3.96
C GLY A 173 -17.36 1.17 -2.98
N ARG A 174 -16.59 0.25 -2.39
CA ARG A 174 -17.08 -0.72 -1.38
C ARG A 174 -16.76 -0.34 0.07
N ALA A 175 -15.90 0.68 0.29
CA ALA A 175 -15.47 1.08 1.63
C ALA A 175 -16.63 1.43 2.55
N SER A 176 -16.56 1.00 3.79
CA SER A 176 -17.50 1.40 4.85
C SER A 176 -17.29 2.84 5.27
N TRP A 177 -16.05 3.31 5.17
CA TRP A 177 -15.65 4.70 5.35
C TRP A 177 -14.37 5.01 4.56
N VAL A 178 -14.19 6.28 4.24
CA VAL A 178 -13.04 6.79 3.48
C VAL A 178 -12.41 7.96 4.22
N VAL A 179 -11.09 7.95 4.40
CA VAL A 179 -10.35 9.14 4.85
C VAL A 179 -10.17 10.05 3.64
N VAL A 180 -10.88 11.18 3.62
CA VAL A 180 -10.85 12.18 2.56
C VAL A 180 -9.99 13.37 2.99
N PHE A 181 -9.01 13.72 2.17
CA PHE A 181 -8.21 14.93 2.36
C PHE A 181 -8.84 16.10 1.59
N ALA A 182 -9.14 17.17 2.31
CA ALA A 182 -9.74 18.37 1.75
C ALA A 182 -9.06 19.63 2.32
N THR A 183 -9.18 20.76 1.64
CA THR A 183 -8.64 22.03 2.10
C THR A 183 -9.74 22.93 2.67
N VAL A 184 -9.50 23.52 3.84
CA VAL A 184 -10.37 24.55 4.42
C VAL A 184 -10.01 25.94 3.89
N ASP A 185 -8.82 26.10 3.31
CA ASP A 185 -8.32 27.33 2.73
C ASP A 185 -7.19 27.01 1.73
N ALA A 186 -7.49 27.07 0.46
CA ALA A 186 -6.54 26.75 -0.62
C ALA A 186 -5.34 27.72 -0.66
N SER A 187 -5.51 28.98 -0.21
CA SER A 187 -4.42 29.96 -0.18
C SER A 187 -3.31 29.58 0.79
N ARG A 188 -3.61 28.74 1.78
CA ARG A 188 -2.66 28.22 2.77
C ARG A 188 -1.90 26.98 2.29
N GLY A 189 -2.19 26.46 1.09
CA GLY A 189 -1.56 25.25 0.55
C GLY A 189 -1.62 24.09 1.56
N ARG A 190 -0.48 23.49 1.88
CA ARG A 190 -0.38 22.35 2.83
C ARG A 190 -0.96 22.62 4.21
N ALA A 191 -0.89 23.87 4.69
CA ALA A 191 -1.40 24.24 6.00
C ALA A 191 -2.94 24.32 6.04
N GLY A 192 -3.60 24.47 4.89
CA GLY A 192 -5.05 24.43 4.76
C GLY A 192 -5.65 23.03 4.75
N GLN A 193 -4.85 21.99 4.54
CA GLN A 193 -5.36 20.63 4.40
C GLN A 193 -5.76 20.00 5.73
N ARG A 194 -6.87 19.25 5.67
CA ARG A 194 -7.47 18.47 6.77
C ARG A 194 -7.82 17.08 6.29
N ALA A 195 -7.93 16.13 7.21
CA ALA A 195 -8.38 14.78 6.93
C ALA A 195 -9.74 14.54 7.60
N PHE A 196 -10.71 14.05 6.84
CA PHE A 196 -12.07 13.77 7.28
C PHE A 196 -12.40 12.30 7.06
N VAL A 197 -13.11 11.67 7.99
CA VAL A 197 -13.68 10.34 7.77
C VAL A 197 -15.09 10.48 7.23
N VAL A 198 -15.31 10.10 5.97
CA VAL A 198 -16.63 10.10 5.32
C VAL A 198 -17.16 8.68 5.30
N GLU A 199 -18.32 8.45 5.91
CA GLU A 199 -18.92 7.13 6.02
C GLU A 199 -19.78 6.82 4.78
N LYS A 200 -19.88 5.56 4.41
CA LYS A 200 -20.74 5.10 3.31
C LYS A 200 -22.20 5.48 3.59
N GLY A 201 -22.87 6.01 2.58
CA GLY A 201 -24.26 6.46 2.67
C GLY A 201 -24.42 7.90 3.15
N THR A 202 -23.33 8.64 3.43
CA THR A 202 -23.41 10.09 3.66
C THR A 202 -24.02 10.77 2.43
N ALA A 203 -25.02 11.62 2.63
CA ALA A 203 -25.64 12.40 1.56
C ALA A 203 -24.58 13.24 0.83
N GLY A 204 -24.63 13.28 -0.50
CA GLY A 204 -23.64 13.99 -1.30
C GLY A 204 -22.31 13.26 -1.49
N PHE A 205 -22.15 12.01 -0.98
CA PHE A 205 -20.97 11.18 -1.19
C PHE A 205 -21.31 9.97 -2.07
N SER A 206 -20.65 9.84 -3.22
CA SER A 206 -20.93 8.78 -4.19
C SER A 206 -19.66 8.26 -4.87
N CYS A 207 -19.72 7.00 -5.32
CA CYS A 207 -18.76 6.42 -6.25
C CYS A 207 -19.35 6.57 -7.68
N THR A 208 -18.70 7.37 -8.50
CA THR A 208 -19.16 7.69 -9.86
C THR A 208 -18.67 6.68 -10.89
N ARG A 209 -17.48 6.09 -10.66
CA ARG A 209 -16.89 5.14 -11.62
C ARG A 209 -15.90 4.22 -10.94
N LEU A 210 -15.79 2.99 -11.46
CA LEU A 210 -14.67 2.08 -11.21
C LEU A 210 -13.75 2.12 -12.44
N ALA A 211 -12.45 2.31 -12.19
CA ALA A 211 -11.44 2.45 -13.24
C ALA A 211 -11.19 1.11 -13.93
N LYS A 212 -11.23 1.09 -15.26
CA LYS A 212 -10.65 0.00 -16.06
C LYS A 212 -9.14 0.18 -16.11
N LYS A 213 -8.40 -0.88 -15.78
CA LYS A 213 -6.94 -0.80 -15.58
C LYS A 213 -6.20 -1.78 -16.49
N MET A 214 -4.96 -1.47 -16.80
CA MET A 214 -4.04 -2.36 -17.51
C MET A 214 -3.70 -3.59 -16.66
N GLY A 215 -3.34 -3.38 -15.40
CA GLY A 215 -3.04 -4.40 -14.39
C GLY A 215 -3.82 -4.18 -13.10
N LEU A 216 -3.62 -5.05 -12.12
CA LEU A 216 -4.39 -5.09 -10.87
C LEU A 216 -5.90 -5.07 -11.10
N ARG A 217 -6.38 -5.73 -12.17
CA ARG A 217 -7.77 -5.63 -12.62
C ARG A 217 -8.76 -6.12 -11.58
N ALA A 218 -8.41 -7.18 -10.85
CA ALA A 218 -9.26 -7.74 -9.80
C ALA A 218 -9.43 -6.84 -8.57
N ASN A 219 -8.58 -5.81 -8.41
CA ASN A 219 -8.71 -4.85 -7.32
C ASN A 219 -9.54 -3.65 -7.75
N GLU A 220 -10.57 -3.32 -6.98
CA GLU A 220 -11.41 -2.15 -7.23
C GLU A 220 -10.63 -0.85 -7.02
N THR A 221 -10.76 0.07 -7.97
CA THR A 221 -10.18 1.42 -7.91
C THR A 221 -11.24 2.43 -8.33
N ALA A 222 -11.69 3.27 -7.39
CA ALA A 222 -12.87 4.11 -7.53
C ALA A 222 -12.54 5.58 -7.84
N GLU A 223 -13.48 6.24 -8.50
CA GLU A 223 -13.65 7.69 -8.49
C GLU A 223 -14.77 8.03 -7.52
N LEU A 224 -14.51 9.00 -6.64
CA LEU A 224 -15.42 9.45 -5.59
C LEU A 224 -15.76 10.91 -5.80
N LEU A 225 -17.06 11.22 -5.71
CA LEU A 225 -17.57 12.57 -5.81
C LEU A 225 -18.18 13.01 -4.48
N LEU A 226 -17.90 14.24 -4.11
CA LEU A 226 -18.46 14.93 -2.95
C LEU A 226 -19.18 16.17 -3.44
N GLU A 227 -20.50 16.22 -3.26
CA GLU A 227 -21.38 17.34 -3.64
C GLU A 227 -22.23 17.73 -2.44
N ASP A 228 -21.92 18.89 -1.87
CA ASP A 228 -22.52 19.38 -0.62
C ASP A 228 -22.56 18.31 0.48
N CYS A 229 -21.50 17.50 0.53
CA CYS A 229 -21.36 16.37 1.43
C CYS A 229 -21.13 16.88 2.87
N PHE A 230 -22.16 16.83 3.71
CA PHE A 230 -22.03 17.20 5.11
C PHE A 230 -21.31 16.13 5.91
N VAL A 231 -20.23 16.51 6.60
CA VAL A 231 -19.42 15.67 7.45
C VAL A 231 -19.43 16.25 8.87
N PRO A 232 -19.91 15.50 9.88
CA PRO A 232 -19.96 15.95 11.27
C PRO A 232 -18.56 16.33 11.80
N GLN A 233 -18.52 17.26 12.75
CA GLN A 233 -17.27 17.75 13.34
C GLN A 233 -16.45 16.64 14.01
N GLU A 234 -17.09 15.66 14.60
CA GLU A 234 -16.43 14.50 15.20
C GLU A 234 -15.74 13.58 14.19
N ASN A 235 -16.01 13.73 12.88
CA ASN A 235 -15.36 13.01 11.81
C ASN A 235 -14.11 13.76 11.25
N LEU A 236 -13.83 14.99 11.73
CA LEU A 236 -12.53 15.63 11.48
C LEU A 236 -11.45 14.89 12.27
N LEU A 237 -10.51 14.29 11.58
CA LEU A 237 -9.51 13.40 12.16
C LEU A 237 -8.58 14.16 13.11
N GLY A 238 -8.55 13.74 14.38
CA GLY A 238 -7.80 14.41 15.45
C GLY A 238 -8.54 15.57 16.13
N GLY A 239 -9.70 15.98 15.59
CA GLY A 239 -10.48 17.10 16.11
C GLY A 239 -9.91 18.48 15.76
N GLU A 240 -10.66 19.55 15.99
CA GLU A 240 -10.27 20.93 15.63
C GLU A 240 -9.03 21.44 16.37
N GLN A 241 -8.89 21.09 17.65
CA GLN A 241 -7.78 21.58 18.50
C GLN A 241 -6.41 21.30 17.91
N VAL A 242 -6.25 20.17 17.18
CA VAL A 242 -5.00 19.80 16.51
C VAL A 242 -4.60 20.80 15.43
N TYR A 243 -5.56 21.49 14.83
CA TYR A 243 -5.34 22.41 13.71
C TYR A 243 -5.38 23.90 14.09
N GLU A 244 -5.86 24.24 15.28
CA GLU A 244 -6.04 25.62 15.74
C GLU A 244 -4.78 26.21 16.39
N THR A 245 -3.90 25.38 16.94
CA THR A 245 -2.67 25.85 17.56
C THR A 245 -1.67 26.31 16.49
N ARG A 246 -1.17 27.54 16.58
CA ARG A 246 -0.15 28.13 15.68
C ARG A 246 1.12 27.26 15.58
N ASP A 247 1.41 26.47 16.61
CA ASP A 247 2.51 25.52 16.71
C ASP A 247 2.12 24.09 16.32
N SER A 248 0.88 23.85 15.87
CA SER A 248 0.45 22.52 15.49
C SER A 248 1.23 22.06 14.26
N LYS A 249 2.20 21.18 14.52
CA LYS A 249 2.99 20.50 13.47
C LYS A 249 2.13 19.48 12.71
N GLN A 250 0.83 19.36 13.00
CA GLN A 250 -0.02 18.33 12.42
C GLN A 250 -1.04 18.96 11.47
N THR A 251 -0.70 18.95 10.18
CA THR A 251 -1.62 19.29 9.09
C THR A 251 -2.12 18.02 8.42
N GLY A 252 -3.24 18.09 7.67
CA GLY A 252 -3.68 16.96 6.85
C GLY A 252 -2.58 16.45 5.91
N PHE A 253 -1.78 17.35 5.35
CA PHE A 253 -0.63 16.98 4.53
C PHE A 253 0.42 16.15 5.28
N GLN A 254 0.73 16.52 6.53
CA GLN A 254 1.69 15.75 7.35
C GLN A 254 1.14 14.38 7.73
N VAL A 255 -0.17 14.27 8.00
CA VAL A 255 -0.84 12.99 8.21
C VAL A 255 -0.69 12.09 6.98
N ALA A 256 -0.92 12.65 5.78
CA ALA A 256 -0.74 11.94 4.52
C ALA A 256 0.72 11.48 4.33
N MET A 257 1.70 12.35 4.53
CA MET A 257 3.12 12.01 4.34
C MET A 257 3.61 10.96 5.34
N LYS A 258 3.20 11.06 6.61
CA LYS A 258 3.53 10.04 7.63
C LYS A 258 2.94 8.68 7.28
N THR A 259 1.75 8.64 6.69
CA THR A 259 1.16 7.41 6.17
C THR A 259 2.09 6.79 5.13
N PHE A 260 2.53 7.56 4.13
CA PHE A 260 3.40 7.05 3.07
C PHE A 260 4.77 6.57 3.57
N ASP A 261 5.36 7.22 4.56
CA ASP A 261 6.64 6.75 5.13
C ASP A 261 6.53 5.36 5.78
N SER A 262 5.33 4.99 6.27
CA SER A 262 5.06 3.66 6.82
C SER A 262 4.62 2.63 5.76
N THR A 263 3.95 3.06 4.69
CA THR A 263 3.38 2.14 3.68
C THR A 263 4.30 1.86 2.50
N ARG A 264 5.25 2.74 2.17
CA ARG A 264 6.22 2.54 1.07
C ARG A 264 7.03 1.24 1.18
N PRO A 265 7.55 0.83 2.37
CA PRO A 265 8.20 -0.48 2.49
C PRO A 265 7.25 -1.66 2.20
N ILE A 266 5.97 -1.54 2.54
CA ILE A 266 4.93 -2.54 2.23
C ILE A 266 4.70 -2.62 0.70
N VAL A 267 4.64 -1.47 0.03
CA VAL A 267 4.53 -1.41 -1.44
C VAL A 267 5.77 -1.99 -2.12
N ALA A 268 6.97 -1.70 -1.59
CA ALA A 268 8.21 -2.28 -2.08
C ALA A 268 8.21 -3.81 -1.94
N ALA A 269 7.79 -4.34 -0.79
CA ALA A 269 7.65 -5.77 -0.56
C ALA A 269 6.64 -6.43 -1.53
N MET A 270 5.55 -5.75 -1.83
CA MET A 270 4.57 -6.23 -2.82
C MET A 270 5.18 -6.33 -4.22
N ALA A 271 5.94 -5.31 -4.65
CA ALA A 271 6.66 -5.33 -5.93
C ALA A 271 7.69 -6.47 -5.99
N ILE A 272 8.42 -6.73 -4.89
CA ILE A 272 9.35 -7.85 -4.76
C ILE A 272 8.62 -9.20 -4.88
N GLY A 273 7.46 -9.34 -4.25
CA GLY A 273 6.63 -10.54 -4.36
C GLY A 273 6.22 -10.86 -5.79
N ILE A 274 5.83 -9.84 -6.57
CA ILE A 274 5.50 -9.96 -7.99
C ILE A 274 6.74 -10.42 -8.80
N ALA A 275 7.87 -9.73 -8.61
CA ALA A 275 9.13 -10.04 -9.30
C ALA A 275 9.57 -11.49 -9.01
N ARG A 276 9.50 -11.90 -7.73
CA ARG A 276 9.81 -13.26 -7.31
C ARG A 276 8.88 -14.29 -7.95
N ALA A 277 7.59 -14.01 -8.03
CA ALA A 277 6.63 -14.91 -8.68
C ALA A 277 6.94 -15.11 -10.16
N ALA A 278 7.29 -14.03 -10.87
CA ALA A 278 7.70 -14.12 -12.28
C ALA A 278 9.01 -14.89 -12.44
N TYR A 279 10.00 -14.60 -11.60
CA TYR A 279 11.31 -15.25 -11.59
C TYR A 279 11.20 -16.77 -11.33
N GLU A 280 10.55 -17.17 -10.23
CA GLU A 280 10.43 -18.57 -9.83
C GLU A 280 9.68 -19.39 -10.89
N TYR A 281 8.62 -18.83 -11.46
CA TYR A 281 7.88 -19.47 -12.55
C TYR A 281 8.75 -19.67 -13.81
N THR A 282 9.48 -18.63 -14.21
CA THR A 282 10.34 -18.68 -15.39
C THR A 282 11.52 -19.62 -15.18
N LEU A 283 12.12 -19.62 -13.97
CA LEU A 283 13.19 -20.53 -13.60
C LEU A 283 12.77 -22.00 -13.72
N ASP A 284 11.57 -22.34 -13.22
CA ASP A 284 11.01 -23.69 -13.32
C ASP A 284 10.89 -24.14 -14.79
N ILE A 285 10.34 -23.27 -15.67
CA ILE A 285 10.20 -23.57 -17.10
C ILE A 285 11.57 -23.73 -17.77
N VAL A 286 12.51 -22.84 -17.52
CA VAL A 286 13.85 -22.91 -18.08
C VAL A 286 14.55 -24.20 -17.64
N GLN A 287 14.43 -24.56 -16.38
CA GLN A 287 15.02 -25.80 -15.86
C GLN A 287 14.36 -27.06 -16.40
N ARG A 288 13.07 -27.05 -16.66
CA ARG A 288 12.32 -28.21 -17.13
C ARG A 288 12.41 -28.39 -18.64
N ASP A 289 12.24 -27.32 -19.41
CA ASP A 289 11.94 -27.41 -20.83
C ASP A 289 13.12 -27.00 -21.74
N TYR A 290 14.11 -26.25 -21.23
CA TYR A 290 15.26 -25.82 -22.03
C TYR A 290 16.35 -26.90 -22.07
N PRO A 291 16.91 -27.18 -23.25
CA PRO A 291 18.04 -28.14 -23.40
C PRO A 291 19.26 -27.66 -22.59
N LYS A 292 19.67 -28.42 -21.59
CA LYS A 292 20.73 -28.05 -20.62
C LYS A 292 22.08 -27.66 -21.24
N GLN A 293 22.41 -28.16 -22.43
CA GLN A 293 23.64 -27.84 -23.17
C GLN A 293 23.42 -26.80 -24.26
N GLY A 294 22.20 -26.24 -24.36
CA GLY A 294 21.83 -25.27 -25.36
C GLY A 294 22.28 -23.85 -25.02
N ARG A 295 22.59 -23.07 -26.06
CA ARG A 295 22.92 -21.65 -25.90
C ARG A 295 21.83 -20.86 -25.19
N TYR A 296 20.57 -21.16 -25.46
CA TYR A 296 19.43 -20.49 -24.80
C TYR A 296 19.36 -20.78 -23.32
N PHE A 297 19.67 -22.01 -22.88
CA PHE A 297 19.72 -22.33 -21.46
C PHE A 297 20.82 -21.55 -20.73
N GLN A 298 22.01 -21.44 -21.35
CA GLN A 298 23.10 -20.65 -20.79
C GLN A 298 22.72 -19.19 -20.64
N LEU A 299 22.20 -18.56 -21.71
CA LEU A 299 21.77 -17.15 -21.70
C LEU A 299 20.65 -16.92 -20.65
N ALA A 300 19.65 -17.79 -20.60
CA ALA A 300 18.57 -17.72 -19.64
C ALA A 300 19.10 -17.82 -18.19
N SER A 301 20.06 -18.73 -17.96
CA SER A 301 20.67 -18.90 -16.63
C SER A 301 21.45 -17.66 -16.18
N GLU A 302 22.15 -16.99 -17.07
CA GLU A 302 22.86 -15.74 -16.79
C GLU A 302 21.87 -14.60 -16.44
N ILE A 303 20.83 -14.43 -17.24
CA ILE A 303 19.77 -13.44 -16.97
C ILE A 303 19.06 -13.70 -15.64
N LEU A 304 18.70 -14.97 -15.36
CA LEU A 304 18.03 -15.33 -14.13
C LEU A 304 18.92 -15.13 -12.89
N ALA A 305 20.24 -15.32 -13.01
CA ALA A 305 21.18 -15.02 -11.94
C ALA A 305 21.24 -13.51 -11.61
N GLU A 306 21.21 -12.63 -12.63
CA GLU A 306 21.10 -11.18 -12.43
C GLU A 306 19.78 -10.82 -11.75
N VAL A 307 18.67 -11.39 -12.20
CA VAL A 307 17.34 -11.18 -11.62
C VAL A 307 17.31 -11.56 -10.13
N GLU A 308 17.92 -12.68 -9.74
CA GLU A 308 18.01 -13.09 -8.36
C GLU A 308 18.77 -12.07 -7.49
N GLN A 309 19.88 -11.53 -8.01
CA GLN A 309 20.66 -10.50 -7.32
C GLN A 309 19.85 -9.21 -7.13
N ASP A 310 19.11 -8.79 -8.14
CA ASP A 310 18.28 -7.58 -8.10
C ASP A 310 17.14 -7.73 -7.08
N ILE A 311 16.49 -8.89 -7.02
CA ILE A 311 15.46 -9.21 -6.02
C ILE A 311 16.07 -9.18 -4.61
N ALA A 312 17.26 -9.78 -4.43
CA ALA A 312 17.96 -9.78 -3.14
C ALA A 312 18.32 -8.36 -2.69
N ALA A 313 18.82 -7.51 -3.60
CA ALA A 313 19.13 -6.11 -3.30
C ALA A 313 17.88 -5.33 -2.87
N ALA A 314 16.75 -5.50 -3.57
CA ALA A 314 15.47 -4.89 -3.21
C ALA A 314 14.98 -5.28 -1.81
N ARG A 315 15.13 -6.58 -1.44
CA ARG A 315 14.80 -7.06 -0.09
C ARG A 315 15.62 -6.39 0.98
N LEU A 316 16.94 -6.28 0.77
CA LEU A 316 17.83 -5.63 1.75
C LEU A 316 17.46 -4.18 2.00
N LEU A 317 17.19 -3.40 0.94
CA LEU A 317 16.72 -2.01 1.05
C LEU A 317 15.37 -1.92 1.79
N THR A 318 14.46 -2.81 1.47
CA THR A 318 13.13 -2.85 2.10
C THR A 318 13.22 -3.24 3.57
N TRP A 319 14.07 -4.21 3.89
CA TRP A 319 14.32 -4.65 5.25
C TRP A 319 14.93 -3.53 6.11
N GLU A 320 15.88 -2.77 5.58
CA GLU A 320 16.46 -1.62 6.29
C GLU A 320 15.40 -0.57 6.62
N ALA A 321 14.54 -0.22 5.65
CA ALA A 321 13.47 0.75 5.86
C ALA A 321 12.48 0.30 6.95
N ALA A 322 12.10 -0.99 6.94
CA ALA A 322 11.21 -1.59 7.93
C ALA A 322 11.87 -1.69 9.32
N TRP A 323 13.14 -2.06 9.38
CA TRP A 323 13.92 -2.13 10.63
C TRP A 323 14.03 -0.77 11.30
N LYS A 324 14.32 0.30 10.56
CA LYS A 324 14.32 1.67 11.10
C LYS A 324 12.97 2.07 11.69
N ALA A 325 11.88 1.71 11.00
CA ALA A 325 10.52 1.96 11.48
C ALA A 325 10.23 1.19 12.78
N ASP A 326 10.67 -0.06 12.91
CA ASP A 326 10.54 -0.86 14.13
C ASP A 326 11.27 -0.22 15.32
N LEU A 327 12.40 0.42 15.08
CA LEU A 327 13.16 1.16 16.09
C LEU A 327 12.57 2.55 16.40
N GLY A 328 11.52 2.98 15.70
CA GLY A 328 10.98 4.34 15.83
C GLY A 328 11.88 5.43 15.26
N LEU A 329 12.85 5.07 14.42
CA LEU A 329 13.74 5.99 13.74
C LEU A 329 13.08 6.59 12.49
N ALA A 330 13.51 7.80 12.12
CA ALA A 330 13.09 8.40 10.85
C ALA A 330 13.61 7.56 9.68
N ASN A 331 12.69 7.08 8.83
CA ASN A 331 12.98 6.19 7.70
C ASN A 331 12.53 6.74 6.33
N ALA A 332 12.13 8.01 6.25
CA ALA A 332 11.56 8.57 5.02
C ALA A 332 12.49 8.46 3.79
N LYS A 333 13.83 8.54 4.00
CA LYS A 333 14.81 8.35 2.94
C LYS A 333 14.84 6.89 2.47
N GLU A 334 14.97 5.96 3.39
CA GLU A 334 15.05 4.52 3.13
C GLU A 334 13.74 3.98 2.56
N ALA A 335 12.60 4.45 3.05
CA ALA A 335 11.28 4.14 2.51
C ALA A 335 11.12 4.62 1.05
N ALA A 336 11.65 5.81 0.72
CA ALA A 336 11.67 6.28 -0.65
C ALA A 336 12.65 5.48 -1.54
N MET A 337 13.83 5.11 -1.01
CA MET A 337 14.83 4.32 -1.73
C MET A 337 14.30 2.92 -2.07
N CYS A 338 13.76 2.20 -1.09
CA CYS A 338 13.25 0.84 -1.33
C CYS A 338 12.07 0.85 -2.31
N LYS A 339 11.15 1.83 -2.20
CA LYS A 339 10.01 1.94 -3.12
C LYS A 339 10.44 2.24 -4.55
N ALA A 340 11.35 3.20 -4.75
CA ALA A 340 11.84 3.55 -6.08
C ALA A 340 12.60 2.40 -6.74
N TYR A 341 13.50 1.75 -5.99
CA TYR A 341 14.27 0.63 -6.49
C TYR A 341 13.37 -0.56 -6.84
N SER A 342 12.52 -1.00 -5.90
CA SER A 342 11.67 -2.18 -6.08
C SER A 342 10.66 -2.00 -7.22
N GLY A 343 10.10 -0.78 -7.42
CA GLY A 343 9.17 -0.51 -8.50
C GLY A 343 9.82 -0.65 -9.89
N ASN A 344 11.03 -0.11 -10.08
CA ASN A 344 11.77 -0.25 -11.34
C ASN A 344 12.27 -1.67 -11.54
N MET A 345 12.89 -2.26 -10.51
CA MET A 345 13.43 -3.61 -10.54
C MET A 345 12.35 -4.63 -10.92
N SER A 346 11.19 -4.57 -10.30
CA SER A 346 10.14 -5.55 -10.56
C SER A 346 9.56 -5.47 -11.97
N LEU A 347 9.51 -4.27 -12.57
CA LEU A 347 9.12 -4.12 -13.97
C LEU A 347 10.17 -4.73 -14.91
N ASP A 348 11.46 -4.48 -14.66
CA ASP A 348 12.57 -5.04 -15.43
C ASP A 348 12.60 -6.57 -15.33
N VAL A 349 12.45 -7.12 -14.13
CA VAL A 349 12.38 -8.57 -13.89
C VAL A 349 11.22 -9.21 -14.64
N CYS A 350 10.00 -8.64 -14.54
CA CYS A 350 8.86 -9.19 -15.27
C CYS A 350 9.05 -9.13 -16.78
N SER A 351 9.71 -8.06 -17.31
CA SER A 351 10.06 -7.94 -18.73
C SER A 351 11.04 -9.03 -19.18
N LYS A 352 12.15 -9.19 -18.44
CA LYS A 352 13.16 -10.23 -18.71
C LYS A 352 12.55 -11.65 -18.66
N CYS A 353 11.70 -11.91 -17.66
CA CYS A 353 11.00 -13.19 -17.56
C CYS A 353 10.08 -13.45 -18.77
N LEU A 354 9.34 -12.42 -19.19
CA LEU A 354 8.44 -12.52 -20.35
C LEU A 354 9.22 -12.77 -21.64
N GLU A 355 10.35 -12.09 -21.83
CA GLU A 355 11.24 -12.29 -22.97
C GLU A 355 11.81 -13.72 -23.02
N LEU A 356 12.22 -14.28 -21.88
CA LEU A 356 12.71 -15.64 -21.77
C LEU A 356 11.63 -16.68 -22.11
N LEU A 357 10.40 -16.44 -21.73
CA LEU A 357 9.26 -17.33 -22.03
C LEU A 357 8.83 -17.22 -23.50
N GLY A 358 9.14 -16.12 -24.18
CA GLY A 358 8.79 -15.89 -25.58
C GLY A 358 7.28 -16.03 -25.83
N PRO A 359 6.86 -16.68 -26.94
CA PRO A 359 5.44 -16.85 -27.26
C PRO A 359 4.62 -17.56 -26.17
N ASP A 360 5.22 -18.45 -25.41
CA ASP A 360 4.57 -19.22 -24.36
C ASP A 360 4.22 -18.34 -23.13
N GLY A 361 4.87 -17.18 -23.01
CA GLY A 361 4.60 -16.20 -21.95
C GLY A 361 3.42 -15.27 -22.21
N LEU A 362 2.81 -15.32 -23.41
CA LEU A 362 1.75 -14.43 -23.83
C LEU A 362 0.34 -15.02 -23.62
N ASP A 363 -0.70 -14.25 -23.98
CA ASP A 363 -2.09 -14.64 -24.05
C ASP A 363 -2.68 -15.25 -22.75
N GLY A 364 -2.75 -14.42 -21.71
CA GLY A 364 -3.39 -14.80 -20.44
C GLY A 364 -2.51 -15.69 -19.57
N HIS A 365 -1.22 -15.68 -19.81
CA HIS A 365 -0.22 -16.33 -18.99
C HIS A 365 0.02 -15.57 -17.68
N LEU A 366 0.44 -16.28 -16.63
CA LEU A 366 0.71 -15.67 -15.31
C LEU A 366 1.74 -14.53 -15.40
N VAL A 367 2.86 -14.74 -16.10
CA VAL A 367 3.94 -13.73 -16.18
C VAL A 367 3.50 -12.50 -16.96
N GLU A 368 2.69 -12.67 -18.02
CA GLU A 368 2.06 -11.55 -18.74
C GLU A 368 1.18 -10.70 -17.80
N LYS A 369 0.35 -11.36 -17.01
CA LYS A 369 -0.46 -10.68 -16.00
C LYS A 369 0.41 -9.92 -15.00
N LEU A 370 1.46 -10.55 -14.46
CA LEU A 370 2.37 -9.93 -13.49
C LEU A 370 3.10 -8.72 -14.09
N TYR A 371 3.49 -8.77 -15.37
CA TYR A 371 4.07 -7.64 -16.09
C TYR A 371 3.12 -6.45 -16.18
N ARG A 372 1.83 -6.68 -16.43
CA ARG A 372 0.82 -5.60 -16.42
C ARG A 372 0.55 -5.08 -15.00
N ASP A 373 0.49 -5.97 -14.03
CA ASP A 373 0.23 -5.61 -12.62
C ASP A 373 1.34 -4.75 -12.03
N VAL A 374 2.59 -5.09 -12.33
CA VAL A 374 3.75 -4.42 -11.72
C VAL A 374 3.92 -2.98 -12.19
N LYS A 375 3.37 -2.61 -13.36
CA LYS A 375 3.55 -1.28 -13.94
C LYS A 375 3.09 -0.14 -13.03
N VAL A 376 2.09 -0.34 -12.19
CA VAL A 376 1.60 0.70 -11.29
C VAL A 376 2.54 0.96 -10.09
N PHE A 377 3.49 0.06 -9.82
CA PHE A 377 4.38 0.17 -8.66
C PHE A 377 5.45 1.27 -8.81
N ASP A 378 5.69 1.77 -10.01
CA ASP A 378 6.48 2.99 -10.22
C ASP A 378 5.65 4.29 -10.12
N ILE A 379 4.30 4.18 -10.03
CA ILE A 379 3.37 5.31 -10.10
C ILE A 379 2.75 5.63 -8.73
N PHE A 380 2.01 4.69 -8.14
CA PHE A 380 1.24 4.95 -6.91
C PHE A 380 2.13 5.11 -5.66
N GLU A 381 1.58 5.60 -4.55
CA GLU A 381 2.32 5.91 -3.30
C GLU A 381 3.48 6.91 -3.51
N GLY A 382 3.35 7.75 -4.55
CA GLY A 382 4.36 8.66 -5.06
C GLY A 382 5.22 8.03 -6.16
N THR A 383 5.24 8.68 -7.33
CA THR A 383 6.01 8.19 -8.48
C THR A 383 7.50 8.04 -8.14
N ASN A 384 8.22 7.21 -8.89
CA ASN A 384 9.66 7.06 -8.69
C ASN A 384 10.41 8.39 -8.79
N GLN A 385 9.95 9.34 -9.65
CA GLN A 385 10.50 10.69 -9.72
C GLN A 385 10.30 11.45 -8.41
N VAL A 386 9.12 11.34 -7.78
CA VAL A 386 8.85 11.94 -6.46
C VAL A 386 9.73 11.28 -5.39
N GLN A 387 9.93 9.96 -5.44
CA GLN A 387 10.84 9.27 -4.50
C GLN A 387 12.27 9.79 -4.63
N HIS A 388 12.78 9.95 -5.86
CA HIS A 388 14.11 10.52 -6.09
C HIS A 388 14.24 11.94 -5.52
N LEU A 389 13.21 12.79 -5.65
CA LEU A 389 13.19 14.11 -5.01
C LEU A 389 13.22 14.00 -3.47
N VAL A 390 12.49 13.05 -2.89
CA VAL A 390 12.52 12.83 -1.42
C VAL A 390 13.92 12.38 -0.99
N ILE A 391 14.53 11.44 -1.71
CA ILE A 391 15.89 10.96 -1.44
C ILE A 391 16.88 12.12 -1.50
N ALA A 392 16.88 12.91 -2.58
CA ALA A 392 17.76 14.05 -2.77
C ALA A 392 17.60 15.09 -1.64
N ARG A 393 16.37 15.48 -1.32
CA ARG A 393 16.08 16.42 -0.21
C ARG A 393 16.63 15.91 1.12
N ARG A 394 16.46 14.64 1.43
CA ARG A 394 16.96 14.03 2.66
C ARG A 394 18.48 13.89 2.68
N GLN A 395 19.08 13.64 1.50
CA GLN A 395 20.54 13.53 1.34
C GLN A 395 21.23 14.87 1.57
N TYR A 396 20.67 15.95 1.03
CA TYR A 396 21.29 17.27 1.08
C TYR A 396 20.88 18.15 2.27
N ALA A 397 19.79 17.81 2.97
CA ALA A 397 19.34 18.54 4.15
C ALA A 397 20.41 18.75 5.24
N PRO A 398 21.26 17.75 5.58
CA PRO A 398 22.34 17.94 6.57
C PRO A 398 23.38 19.00 6.19
N TYR A 399 23.49 19.30 4.90
CA TYR A 399 24.42 20.31 4.37
C TYR A 399 23.76 21.69 4.18
N GLY A 400 22.52 21.87 4.60
CA GLY A 400 21.75 23.11 4.41
C GLY A 400 21.35 23.40 2.97
N ILE A 401 21.49 22.44 2.05
CA ILE A 401 21.15 22.57 0.64
C ILE A 401 19.67 22.24 0.45
N LYS A 402 18.94 23.18 -0.14
CA LYS A 402 17.52 22.99 -0.53
C LYS A 402 17.44 22.47 -1.96
N VAL A 403 16.79 21.33 -2.15
CA VAL A 403 16.50 20.69 -3.44
C VAL A 403 15.00 20.76 -3.72
#